data_c34c86a3e24355e7277401407e5be0f1
#
_entry.id   c34c86a3e24355e7277401407e5be0f1
#
_cell.length_a   1.000
_cell.length_b   1.000
_cell.length_c   1.000
_cell.angle_alpha   90.00
_cell.angle_beta   90.00
_cell.angle_gamma   90.00
#
_symmetry.space_group_name_H-M   'P 1'
#
loop_
_entity.id
_entity.type
_entity.pdbx_description
1 polymer ?
#
loop_
_entity_poly.entity_id
_entity_poly.type
_entity_poly.pdbx_seq_one_letter_code
_entity_poly.pdbx_strand_id
1 'polypeptide(L)'
;MTTAFIQHKVTDYADWKAVYDSVGQMQKDDGVVAQAVYQSVEDPNDVTVTHEFASLEAAQAFLGSDDLKQAMEHAHVASKPTVWFGN
;
A
#
# COMPACT_ATOMS: atom_id res chain seq x y z
N MET A 1 -12.42 9.99 -8.88
CA MET A 1 -11.75 9.00 -8.01
C MET A 1 -10.30 9.41 -7.83
N THR A 2 -9.74 9.16 -6.69
CA THR A 2 -8.34 9.50 -6.39
C THR A 2 -7.54 8.21 -6.18
N THR A 3 -6.37 8.12 -6.79
CA THR A 3 -5.46 6.97 -6.64
C THR A 3 -4.25 7.39 -5.82
N ALA A 4 -3.95 6.63 -4.77
CA ALA A 4 -2.70 6.77 -4.02
C ALA A 4 -1.67 5.80 -4.59
N PHE A 5 -0.48 6.30 -4.87
CA PHE A 5 0.66 5.50 -5.33
C PHE A 5 1.67 5.43 -4.20
N ILE A 6 2.04 4.23 -3.81
CA ILE A 6 2.95 3.99 -2.69
C ILE A 6 4.10 3.12 -3.18
N GLN A 7 5.31 3.65 -3.19
CA GLN A 7 6.50 2.91 -3.57
C GLN A 7 7.41 2.72 -2.36
N HIS A 8 7.86 1.49 -2.15
CA HIS A 8 8.81 1.18 -1.07
C HIS A 8 9.55 -0.11 -1.37
N LYS A 9 10.65 -0.32 -0.68
CA LYS A 9 11.39 -1.57 -0.74
C LYS A 9 11.00 -2.46 0.43
N VAL A 10 10.98 -3.76 0.17
CA VAL A 10 10.69 -4.79 1.19
C VAL A 10 11.90 -5.72 1.31
N THR A 11 12.00 -6.45 2.41
CA THR A 11 13.10 -7.40 2.63
C THR A 11 12.91 -8.68 1.81
N ASP A 12 11.65 -9.12 1.65
CA ASP A 12 11.29 -10.28 0.84
C ASP A 12 9.87 -10.09 0.33
N TYR A 13 9.69 -10.09 -0.99
CA TYR A 13 8.39 -9.86 -1.60
C TYR A 13 7.34 -10.89 -1.17
N ALA A 14 7.70 -12.17 -1.12
CA ALA A 14 6.76 -13.23 -0.78
C ALA A 14 6.20 -13.05 0.63
N ASP A 15 7.07 -12.73 1.60
CA ASP A 15 6.65 -12.46 2.98
C ASP A 15 5.78 -11.20 3.06
N TRP A 16 6.20 -10.14 2.38
CA TRP A 16 5.44 -8.89 2.33
C TRP A 16 4.05 -9.11 1.71
N LYS A 17 3.99 -9.84 0.60
CA LYS A 17 2.73 -10.09 -0.11
C LYS A 17 1.75 -10.90 0.74
N ALA A 18 2.25 -11.85 1.52
CA ALA A 18 1.41 -12.63 2.43
C ALA A 18 0.74 -11.74 3.48
N VAL A 19 1.49 -10.80 4.07
CA VAL A 19 0.93 -9.81 5.02
C VAL A 19 -0.04 -8.87 4.31
N TYR A 20 0.32 -8.38 3.13
CA TYR A 20 -0.52 -7.50 2.33
C TYR A 20 -1.88 -8.16 2.03
N ASP A 21 -1.87 -9.41 1.60
CA ASP A 21 -3.11 -10.15 1.30
C ASP A 21 -3.96 -10.36 2.55
N SER A 22 -3.34 -10.52 3.71
CA SER A 22 -4.05 -10.73 4.98
C SER A 22 -4.84 -9.51 5.45
N VAL A 23 -4.48 -8.29 4.97
CA VAL A 23 -5.15 -7.04 5.35
C VAL A 23 -6.14 -6.54 4.29
N GLY A 24 -6.49 -7.38 3.31
CA GLY A 24 -7.41 -6.98 2.23
C GLY A 24 -8.76 -6.50 2.74
N GLN A 25 -9.31 -7.13 3.78
CA GLN A 25 -10.58 -6.71 4.37
C GLN A 25 -10.45 -5.34 5.05
N MET A 26 -9.36 -5.12 5.78
CA MET A 26 -9.08 -3.83 6.40
C MET A 26 -9.03 -2.71 5.35
N GLN A 27 -8.38 -2.96 4.21
CA GLN A 27 -8.30 -1.97 3.12
C GLN A 27 -9.69 -1.60 2.61
N LYS A 28 -10.57 -2.58 2.42
CA LYS A 28 -11.96 -2.32 1.99
C LYS A 28 -12.72 -1.52 3.04
N ASP A 29 -12.58 -1.88 4.31
CA ASP A 29 -13.25 -1.19 5.41
C ASP A 29 -12.77 0.26 5.55
N ASP A 30 -11.52 0.53 5.18
CA ASP A 30 -10.92 1.86 5.23
C ASP A 30 -11.14 2.67 3.93
N GLY A 31 -11.95 2.15 3.01
CA GLY A 31 -12.40 2.92 1.85
C GLY A 31 -11.67 2.65 0.54
N VAL A 32 -10.81 1.65 0.49
CA VAL A 32 -10.14 1.26 -0.76
C VAL A 32 -11.16 0.56 -1.66
N VAL A 33 -11.41 1.13 -2.84
CA VAL A 33 -12.39 0.58 -3.80
C VAL A 33 -11.74 -0.32 -4.85
N ALA A 34 -10.44 -0.14 -5.11
CA ALA A 34 -9.66 -1.00 -5.99
C ALA A 34 -8.18 -0.88 -5.61
N GLN A 35 -7.40 -1.90 -5.90
CA GLN A 35 -5.97 -1.89 -5.59
C GLN A 35 -5.20 -2.77 -6.57
N ALA A 36 -3.90 -2.47 -6.73
CA ALA A 36 -2.99 -3.28 -7.53
C ALA A 36 -1.60 -3.24 -6.92
N VAL A 37 -0.81 -4.27 -7.19
CA VAL A 37 0.57 -4.40 -6.72
C VAL A 37 1.47 -4.65 -7.92
N TYR A 38 2.56 -3.91 -8.00
CA TYR A 38 3.56 -4.05 -9.06
C TYR A 38 4.94 -4.25 -8.44
N GLN A 39 5.71 -5.18 -9.02
CA GLN A 39 7.13 -5.34 -8.70
C GLN A 39 7.95 -4.64 -9.77
N SER A 40 9.05 -3.99 -9.39
CA SER A 40 10.00 -3.45 -10.37
C SER A 40 10.55 -4.60 -11.22
N VAL A 41 10.69 -4.37 -12.53
CA VAL A 41 11.28 -5.36 -13.42
C VAL A 41 12.76 -5.60 -13.13
N GLU A 42 13.41 -4.65 -12.47
CA GLU A 42 14.84 -4.72 -12.11
C GLU A 42 15.07 -5.29 -10.71
N ASP A 43 14.12 -5.09 -9.79
CA ASP A 43 14.25 -5.52 -8.40
C ASP A 43 12.88 -5.96 -7.87
N PRO A 44 12.65 -7.27 -7.69
CA PRO A 44 11.35 -7.77 -7.20
C PRO A 44 10.99 -7.32 -5.79
N ASN A 45 11.94 -6.81 -5.02
CA ASN A 45 11.70 -6.26 -3.68
C ASN A 45 11.43 -4.74 -3.69
N ASP A 46 11.44 -4.11 -4.85
CA ASP A 46 11.00 -2.73 -5.03
C ASP A 46 9.54 -2.76 -5.52
N VAL A 47 8.62 -2.40 -4.63
CA VAL A 47 7.18 -2.62 -4.82
C VAL A 47 6.46 -1.29 -4.95
N THR A 48 5.56 -1.20 -5.94
CA THR A 48 4.63 -0.08 -6.08
C THR A 48 3.20 -0.60 -5.91
N VAL A 49 2.47 0.03 -4.99
CA VAL A 49 1.08 -0.32 -4.71
C VAL A 49 0.20 0.86 -5.11
N THR A 50 -0.94 0.56 -5.73
CA THR A 50 -1.96 1.57 -6.02
C THR A 50 -3.23 1.25 -5.24
N HIS A 51 -3.80 2.29 -4.60
CA HIS A 51 -5.10 2.20 -3.92
C HIS A 51 -6.02 3.28 -4.46
N GLU A 52 -7.16 2.90 -4.99
CA GLU A 52 -8.17 3.85 -5.45
C GLU A 52 -9.18 4.12 -4.36
N PHE A 53 -9.57 5.41 -4.23
CA PHE A 53 -10.53 5.89 -3.25
C PHE A 53 -11.58 6.74 -3.93
N ALA A 54 -12.75 6.86 -3.31
CA ALA A 54 -13.84 7.72 -3.82
C ALA A 54 -13.46 9.21 -3.76
N SER A 55 -12.57 9.61 -2.84
CA SER A 55 -12.16 11.00 -2.66
C SER A 55 -10.73 11.10 -2.15
N LEU A 56 -10.13 12.29 -2.31
CA LEU A 56 -8.80 12.57 -1.75
C LEU A 56 -8.81 12.48 -0.21
N GLU A 57 -9.89 12.92 0.42
CA GLU A 57 -10.03 12.84 1.89
C GLU A 57 -9.95 11.40 2.38
N ALA A 58 -10.62 10.46 1.69
CA ALA A 58 -10.58 9.04 2.05
C ALA A 58 -9.16 8.48 1.89
N ALA A 59 -8.45 8.86 0.82
CA ALA A 59 -7.07 8.44 0.58
C ALA A 59 -6.13 8.94 1.68
N GLN A 60 -6.25 10.22 2.07
CA GLN A 60 -5.43 10.80 3.11
C GLN A 60 -5.71 10.17 4.48
N ALA A 61 -6.96 9.88 4.79
CA ALA A 61 -7.34 9.21 6.03
C ALA A 61 -6.73 7.80 6.11
N PHE A 62 -6.76 7.06 5.01
CA PHE A 62 -6.17 5.72 4.96
C PHE A 62 -4.66 5.75 5.20
N LEU A 63 -3.94 6.66 4.52
CA LEU A 63 -2.49 6.74 4.63
C LEU A 63 -2.01 7.25 5.99
N GLY A 64 -2.87 7.96 6.72
CA GLY A 64 -2.58 8.39 8.09
C GLY A 64 -3.09 7.43 9.15
N SER A 65 -3.67 6.29 8.78
CA SER A 65 -4.27 5.37 9.74
C SER A 65 -3.23 4.55 10.50
N ASP A 66 -3.53 4.22 11.76
CA ASP A 66 -2.70 3.33 12.56
C ASP A 66 -2.70 1.91 12.00
N ASP A 67 -3.80 1.46 11.43
CA ASP A 67 -3.92 0.14 10.80
C ASP A 67 -2.90 -0.05 9.69
N LEU A 68 -2.74 0.95 8.81
CA LEU A 68 -1.75 0.89 7.74
C LEU A 68 -0.33 0.88 8.30
N LYS A 69 -0.07 1.71 9.31
CA LYS A 69 1.24 1.79 9.95
C LYS A 69 1.63 0.43 10.56
N GLN A 70 0.71 -0.21 11.27
CA GLN A 70 0.93 -1.54 11.86
C GLN A 70 1.15 -2.59 10.78
N ALA A 71 0.38 -2.57 9.70
CA ALA A 71 0.54 -3.50 8.58
C ALA A 71 1.92 -3.37 7.94
N MET A 72 2.43 -2.16 7.76
CA MET A 72 3.75 -1.92 7.20
C MET A 72 4.86 -2.41 8.13
N GLU A 73 4.71 -2.25 9.43
CA GLU A 73 5.66 -2.77 10.42
C GLU A 73 5.71 -4.30 10.37
N HIS A 74 4.57 -4.96 10.32
CA HIS A 74 4.49 -6.42 10.21
C HIS A 74 5.04 -6.95 8.90
N ALA A 75 4.91 -6.19 7.82
CA ALA A 75 5.38 -6.58 6.50
C ALA A 75 6.89 -6.37 6.30
N HIS A 76 7.61 -5.85 7.29
CA HIS A 76 9.05 -5.62 7.24
C HIS A 76 9.46 -4.75 6.03
N VAL A 77 8.83 -3.58 5.91
CA VAL A 77 9.17 -2.62 4.87
C VAL A 77 10.58 -2.10 5.10
N ALA A 78 11.45 -2.24 4.09
CA ALA A 78 12.87 -1.97 4.21
C ALA A 78 13.25 -0.50 4.00
N SER A 79 12.33 0.32 3.45
CA SER A 79 12.60 1.73 3.21
C SER A 79 11.38 2.58 3.55
N LYS A 80 11.61 3.89 3.75
CA LYS A 80 10.52 4.83 3.93
C LYS A 80 9.70 4.92 2.65
N PRO A 81 8.38 4.77 2.69
CA PRO A 81 7.55 4.84 1.49
C PRO A 81 7.59 6.20 0.82
N THR A 82 7.61 6.20 -0.51
CA THR A 82 7.34 7.38 -1.33
C THR A 82 5.88 7.33 -1.73
N VAL A 83 5.13 8.38 -1.44
CA VAL A 83 3.68 8.42 -1.66
C VAL A 83 3.32 9.64 -2.50
N TRP A 84 2.46 9.42 -3.52
CA TRP A 84 1.87 10.51 -4.29
C TRP A 84 0.44 10.15 -4.69
N PHE A 85 -0.33 11.16 -5.08
CA PHE A 85 -1.74 11.00 -5.47
C PHE A 85 -1.94 11.42 -6.91
N GLY A 86 -2.87 10.74 -7.60
CA GLY A 86 -3.32 11.07 -8.95
C GLY A 86 -4.83 10.87 -9.10
N ASN A 87 -5.41 11.57 -10.01
CA ASN A 87 -6.84 11.43 -10.34
C ASN A 87 -7.02 10.77 -11.69
#